data_060dabb691555d96b69f27176eef5e36
#
_entry.id   060dabb691555d96b69f27176eef5e36
#
_cell.length_a   1.000
_cell.length_b   1.000
_cell.length_c   1.000
_cell.angle_alpha   90.00
_cell.angle_beta   90.00
_cell.angle_gamma   90.00
#
_symmetry.space_group_name_H-M   'P 1'
#
loop_
_entity.id
_entity.type
_entity.pdbx_description
1 polymer ?
#
loop_
_entity_poly.entity_id
_entity_poly.type
_entity_poly.pdbx_seq_one_letter_code
_entity_poly.pdbx_strand_id
1 'polypeptide(L)'
;AVNKVTMDIGEREVFGLIGSNGAGKSTLLRIMAGIIRQDRGEVLMDEEPVFENERIKEHFFYIPDDAYIPANYNALDMAEFYRCIYPGFQQARFETMMKQFHLDGKRKISTFSKGMKKQLLVILGISTGTKYLFCDETFDGLDPVMRQAVKSIFASEIMSREFTPVIASHNLRELEDICDHIGLLHQGGILLSRDLEDMKFHIHKIQCVLTDKKKEEELKKELEVLKTEHQGSLLLITARGTRREIMEKIQAKNPLFCEVLPLTLEEIFISETEVAGYEVKNLFQ
;
A
#
# COMPACT_ATOMS: atom_id res chain seq x y z
N ALA A 1 -3.74 -20.27 0.08
CA ALA A 1 -2.97 -19.01 0.06
C ALA A 1 -3.91 -17.82 0.26
N VAL A 2 -5.00 -17.72 -0.52
CA VAL A 2 -6.03 -16.68 -0.37
C VAL A 2 -7.33 -17.36 0.03
N ASN A 3 -8.04 -16.82 1.04
CA ASN A 3 -9.21 -17.46 1.60
C ASN A 3 -10.30 -16.42 1.95
N LYS A 4 -11.44 -16.49 1.25
CA LYS A 4 -12.62 -15.63 1.49
C LYS A 4 -12.30 -14.13 1.52
N VAL A 5 -11.56 -13.66 0.51
CA VAL A 5 -11.30 -12.24 0.32
C VAL A 5 -12.47 -11.61 -0.44
N THR A 6 -13.03 -10.55 0.13
CA THR A 6 -13.96 -9.65 -0.55
C THR A 6 -13.43 -8.24 -0.34
N MET A 7 -13.17 -7.53 -1.44
CA MET A 7 -12.66 -6.16 -1.41
C MET A 7 -13.00 -5.44 -2.71
N ASP A 8 -13.17 -4.16 -2.61
CA ASP A 8 -13.32 -3.26 -3.74
C ASP A 8 -12.13 -2.31 -3.78
N ILE A 9 -11.65 -1.98 -4.97
CA ILE A 9 -10.59 -1.00 -5.21
C ILE A 9 -11.20 0.13 -6.01
N GLY A 10 -11.15 1.33 -5.46
CA GLY A 10 -11.67 2.53 -6.09
C GLY A 10 -10.86 2.93 -7.32
N GLU A 11 -11.49 3.72 -8.19
CA GLU A 11 -10.82 4.29 -9.35
C GLU A 11 -10.03 5.53 -8.98
N ARG A 12 -8.90 5.75 -9.65
CA ARG A 12 -8.06 6.95 -9.50
C ARG A 12 -7.49 7.15 -8.08
N GLU A 13 -7.25 6.06 -7.40
CA GLU A 13 -6.56 6.06 -6.11
C GLU A 13 -5.37 5.10 -6.13
N VAL A 14 -4.40 5.33 -5.25
CA VAL A 14 -3.30 4.40 -5.03
C VAL A 14 -3.71 3.42 -3.94
N PHE A 15 -3.93 2.15 -4.31
CA PHE A 15 -4.30 1.12 -3.36
C PHE A 15 -3.07 0.34 -2.88
N GLY A 16 -2.85 0.29 -1.56
CA GLY A 16 -1.81 -0.48 -0.91
C GLY A 16 -2.31 -1.80 -0.36
N LEU A 17 -1.76 -2.91 -0.80
CA LEU A 17 -2.00 -4.24 -0.24
C LEU A 17 -0.84 -4.61 0.68
N ILE A 18 -1.08 -4.56 2.00
CA ILE A 18 -0.07 -4.85 3.00
C ILE A 18 -0.28 -6.22 3.62
N GLY A 19 0.80 -6.84 4.07
CA GLY A 19 0.78 -8.09 4.82
C GLY A 19 2.18 -8.69 4.94
N SER A 20 2.35 -9.56 5.92
CA SER A 20 3.61 -10.30 6.12
C SER A 20 3.97 -11.17 4.90
N ASN A 21 5.21 -11.64 4.86
CA ASN A 21 5.62 -12.63 3.87
C ASN A 21 4.77 -13.90 4.03
N GLY A 22 4.27 -14.42 2.91
CA GLY A 22 3.36 -15.58 2.92
C GLY A 22 1.88 -15.25 3.22
N ALA A 23 1.51 -13.99 3.49
CA ALA A 23 0.12 -13.60 3.72
C ALA A 23 -0.81 -13.82 2.52
N GLY A 24 -0.26 -13.96 1.30
CA GLY A 24 -1.02 -14.21 0.08
C GLY A 24 -1.07 -13.03 -0.91
N LYS A 25 -0.34 -11.93 -0.65
CA LYS A 25 -0.32 -10.72 -1.49
C LYS A 25 -0.07 -11.01 -2.97
N SER A 26 1.06 -11.64 -3.30
CA SER A 26 1.41 -11.99 -4.69
C SER A 26 0.39 -12.95 -5.31
N THR A 27 -0.18 -13.87 -4.53
CA THR A 27 -1.24 -14.76 -5.00
C THR A 27 -2.49 -13.99 -5.35
N LEU A 28 -2.90 -13.05 -4.49
CA LEU A 28 -4.07 -12.20 -4.72
C LEU A 28 -3.87 -11.32 -5.97
N LEU A 29 -2.71 -10.66 -6.11
CA LEU A 29 -2.39 -9.88 -7.31
C LEU A 29 -2.42 -10.74 -8.59
N ARG A 30 -1.90 -11.97 -8.54
CA ARG A 30 -1.95 -12.90 -9.70
C ARG A 30 -3.37 -13.35 -10.03
N ILE A 31 -4.24 -13.50 -9.04
CA ILE A 31 -5.66 -13.77 -9.25
C ILE A 31 -6.33 -12.54 -9.87
N MET A 32 -6.07 -11.34 -9.37
CA MET A 32 -6.58 -10.08 -9.92
C MET A 32 -6.10 -9.84 -11.36
N ALA A 33 -4.89 -10.29 -11.69
CA ALA A 33 -4.33 -10.24 -13.04
C ALA A 33 -4.79 -11.42 -13.94
N GLY A 34 -5.68 -12.29 -13.45
CA GLY A 34 -6.14 -13.46 -14.21
C GLY A 34 -5.03 -14.47 -14.59
N ILE A 35 -3.87 -14.43 -13.90
CA ILE A 35 -2.76 -15.37 -14.07
C ILE A 35 -3.08 -16.69 -13.36
N ILE A 36 -3.75 -16.60 -12.20
CA ILE A 36 -4.22 -17.74 -11.42
C ILE A 36 -5.74 -17.68 -11.37
N ARG A 37 -6.39 -18.80 -11.69
CA ARG A 37 -7.84 -18.93 -11.53
C ARG A 37 -8.19 -19.12 -10.06
N GLN A 38 -9.20 -18.40 -9.59
CA GLN A 38 -9.79 -18.62 -8.28
C GLN A 38 -10.60 -19.93 -8.24
N ASP A 39 -10.59 -20.62 -7.10
CA ASP A 39 -11.38 -21.85 -6.90
C ASP A 39 -12.88 -21.54 -6.75
N ARG A 40 -13.21 -20.39 -6.12
CA ARG A 40 -14.58 -19.93 -5.87
C ARG A 40 -14.62 -18.40 -5.87
N GLY A 41 -15.83 -17.83 -6.07
CA GLY A 41 -16.03 -16.41 -6.16
C GLY A 41 -15.72 -15.87 -7.56
N GLU A 42 -15.64 -14.58 -7.67
CA GLU A 42 -15.38 -13.87 -8.93
C GLU A 42 -14.39 -12.74 -8.74
N VAL A 43 -13.69 -12.38 -9.82
CA VAL A 43 -12.83 -11.20 -9.88
C VAL A 43 -13.28 -10.43 -11.11
N LEU A 44 -13.72 -9.21 -10.87
CA LEU A 44 -14.19 -8.30 -11.90
C LEU A 44 -13.25 -7.11 -12.02
N MET A 45 -13.06 -6.64 -13.23
CA MET A 45 -12.39 -5.39 -13.57
C MET A 45 -13.25 -4.67 -14.60
N ASP A 46 -13.63 -3.43 -14.31
CA ASP A 46 -14.61 -2.69 -15.14
C ASP A 46 -15.91 -3.51 -15.36
N GLU A 47 -16.39 -4.18 -14.29
CA GLU A 47 -17.58 -5.07 -14.29
C GLU A 47 -17.46 -6.33 -15.15
N GLU A 48 -16.31 -6.60 -15.78
CA GLU A 48 -16.06 -7.79 -16.60
C GLU A 48 -15.16 -8.81 -15.87
N PRO A 49 -15.39 -10.13 -16.03
CA PRO A 49 -14.52 -11.17 -15.48
C PRO A 49 -13.10 -11.07 -16.04
N VAL A 50 -12.10 -11.19 -15.16
CA VAL A 50 -10.69 -11.03 -15.56
C VAL A 50 -10.09 -12.31 -16.16
N PHE A 51 -10.47 -13.50 -15.63
CA PHE A 51 -9.85 -14.75 -16.04
C PHE A 51 -10.21 -15.12 -17.49
N GLU A 52 -9.19 -15.43 -18.31
CA GLU A 52 -9.31 -15.73 -19.76
C GLU A 52 -10.01 -14.63 -20.61
N ASN A 53 -10.00 -13.39 -20.16
CA ASN A 53 -10.55 -12.24 -20.86
C ASN A 53 -9.41 -11.41 -21.49
N GLU A 54 -9.18 -11.59 -22.79
CA GLU A 54 -8.10 -10.90 -23.52
C GLU A 54 -8.28 -9.39 -23.51
N ARG A 55 -9.54 -8.92 -23.63
CA ARG A 55 -9.87 -7.47 -23.62
C ARG A 55 -9.48 -6.82 -22.30
N ILE A 56 -9.78 -7.46 -21.19
CA ILE A 56 -9.43 -6.94 -19.86
C ILE A 56 -7.92 -6.94 -19.63
N LYS A 57 -7.18 -7.88 -20.23
CA LYS A 57 -5.71 -7.92 -20.12
C LYS A 57 -5.02 -6.70 -20.76
N GLU A 58 -5.67 -5.99 -21.66
CA GLU A 58 -5.16 -4.73 -22.21
C GLU A 58 -5.32 -3.56 -21.22
N HIS A 59 -6.16 -3.71 -20.18
CA HIS A 59 -6.43 -2.64 -19.23
C HIS A 59 -5.43 -2.56 -18.07
N PHE A 60 -4.58 -3.57 -17.88
CA PHE A 60 -3.61 -3.56 -16.78
C PHE A 60 -2.21 -3.98 -17.20
N PHE A 61 -1.24 -3.54 -16.41
CA PHE A 61 0.13 -4.02 -16.47
C PHE A 61 0.52 -4.62 -15.12
N TYR A 62 1.13 -5.80 -15.10
CA TYR A 62 1.57 -6.48 -13.88
C TYR A 62 3.08 -6.52 -13.78
N ILE A 63 3.62 -6.00 -12.69
CA ILE A 63 5.04 -6.04 -12.33
C ILE A 63 5.22 -7.07 -11.21
N PRO A 64 5.76 -8.25 -11.48
CA PRO A 64 6.08 -9.24 -10.46
C PRO A 64 7.32 -8.82 -9.66
N ASP A 65 7.47 -9.34 -8.43
CA ASP A 65 8.66 -9.12 -7.59
C ASP A 65 9.96 -9.58 -8.30
N ASP A 66 9.92 -10.76 -8.93
CA ASP A 66 11.00 -11.27 -9.78
C ASP A 66 10.54 -11.32 -11.25
N ALA A 67 10.80 -10.23 -11.96
CA ALA A 67 10.43 -10.09 -13.35
C ALA A 67 11.45 -10.80 -14.26
N TYR A 68 10.96 -11.70 -15.09
CA TYR A 68 11.79 -12.28 -16.14
C TYR A 68 12.11 -11.22 -17.20
N ILE A 69 13.39 -10.97 -17.43
CA ILE A 69 13.88 -10.10 -18.49
C ILE A 69 14.92 -10.90 -19.32
N PRO A 70 14.76 -10.99 -20.64
CA PRO A 70 15.74 -11.69 -21.48
C PRO A 70 17.15 -11.11 -21.31
N ALA A 71 18.14 -11.99 -21.16
CA ALA A 71 19.50 -11.60 -20.78
C ALA A 71 20.18 -10.61 -21.75
N ASN A 72 19.82 -10.64 -23.02
CA ASN A 72 20.41 -9.78 -24.05
C ASN A 72 19.66 -8.47 -24.31
N TYR A 73 18.50 -8.25 -23.67
CA TYR A 73 17.66 -7.09 -23.90
C TYR A 73 18.24 -5.86 -23.19
N ASN A 74 18.09 -4.71 -23.85
CA ASN A 74 18.22 -3.40 -23.27
C ASN A 74 16.83 -2.79 -23.04
N ALA A 75 16.74 -1.57 -22.49
CA ALA A 75 15.46 -0.96 -22.18
C ALA A 75 14.64 -0.58 -23.43
N LEU A 76 15.30 -0.28 -24.56
CA LEU A 76 14.62 0.01 -25.84
C LEU A 76 14.01 -1.27 -26.43
N ASP A 77 14.70 -2.42 -26.31
CA ASP A 77 14.15 -3.71 -26.76
C ASP A 77 12.89 -4.09 -25.96
N MET A 78 12.90 -3.84 -24.64
CA MET A 78 11.73 -4.05 -23.79
C MET A 78 10.58 -3.10 -24.14
N ALA A 79 10.88 -1.81 -24.43
CA ALA A 79 9.85 -0.86 -24.86
C ALA A 79 9.21 -1.28 -26.18
N GLU A 80 10.01 -1.74 -27.15
CA GLU A 80 9.49 -2.25 -28.43
C GLU A 80 8.64 -3.51 -28.23
N PHE A 81 9.06 -4.43 -27.37
CA PHE A 81 8.29 -5.62 -27.01
C PHE A 81 6.90 -5.24 -26.46
N TYR A 82 6.85 -4.32 -25.47
CA TYR A 82 5.58 -3.89 -24.88
C TYR A 82 4.73 -3.04 -25.83
N ARG A 83 5.34 -2.28 -26.73
CA ARG A 83 4.65 -1.55 -27.79
C ARG A 83 3.88 -2.49 -28.74
N CYS A 84 4.40 -3.69 -28.97
CA CYS A 84 3.70 -4.70 -29.77
C CYS A 84 2.51 -5.34 -29.04
N ILE A 85 2.54 -5.35 -27.69
CA ILE A 85 1.50 -6.00 -26.86
C ILE A 85 0.41 -4.98 -26.47
N TYR A 86 0.80 -3.75 -26.10
CA TYR A 86 -0.10 -2.72 -25.61
C TYR A 86 -0.34 -1.65 -26.67
N PRO A 87 -1.53 -1.60 -27.30
CA PRO A 87 -1.83 -0.60 -28.34
C PRO A 87 -1.71 0.85 -27.87
N GLY A 88 -1.92 1.08 -26.56
CA GLY A 88 -1.80 2.40 -25.91
C GLY A 88 -0.39 2.83 -25.53
N PHE A 89 0.66 2.07 -25.91
CA PHE A 89 2.03 2.37 -25.50
C PHE A 89 2.53 3.73 -25.98
N GLN A 90 3.00 4.55 -25.07
CA GLN A 90 3.41 5.94 -25.30
C GLN A 90 4.95 6.06 -25.36
N GLN A 91 5.51 5.91 -26.55
CA GLN A 91 6.96 5.94 -26.78
C GLN A 91 7.64 7.23 -26.26
N ALA A 92 7.06 8.40 -26.57
CA ALA A 92 7.60 9.68 -26.15
C ALA A 92 7.65 9.83 -24.63
N ARG A 93 6.67 9.23 -23.92
CA ARG A 93 6.62 9.21 -22.48
C ARG A 93 7.70 8.30 -21.90
N PHE A 94 7.85 7.11 -22.44
CA PHE A 94 8.93 6.19 -22.07
C PHE A 94 10.28 6.90 -22.17
N GLU A 95 10.59 7.54 -23.28
CA GLU A 95 11.86 8.24 -23.49
C GLU A 95 12.06 9.40 -22.51
N THR A 96 11.00 10.14 -22.21
CA THR A 96 11.04 11.23 -21.23
C THR A 96 11.36 10.71 -19.84
N MET A 97 10.67 9.65 -19.37
CA MET A 97 10.93 9.06 -18.06
C MET A 97 12.31 8.40 -17.97
N MET A 98 12.78 7.72 -19.02
CA MET A 98 14.16 7.19 -19.08
C MET A 98 15.20 8.28 -18.84
N LYS A 99 15.01 9.47 -19.40
CA LYS A 99 15.90 10.63 -19.18
C LYS A 99 15.78 11.16 -17.76
N GLN A 100 14.55 11.29 -17.23
CA GLN A 100 14.32 11.78 -15.86
C GLN A 100 14.94 10.85 -14.80
N PHE A 101 14.90 9.55 -15.03
CA PHE A 101 15.47 8.54 -14.14
C PHE A 101 16.96 8.26 -14.44
N HIS A 102 17.56 8.98 -15.38
CA HIS A 102 18.96 8.80 -15.78
C HIS A 102 19.32 7.36 -16.17
N LEU A 103 18.38 6.62 -16.78
CA LEU A 103 18.60 5.26 -17.25
C LEU A 103 19.09 5.28 -18.72
N ASP A 104 20.22 4.61 -18.97
CA ASP A 104 20.70 4.42 -20.32
C ASP A 104 19.90 3.32 -21.06
N GLY A 105 19.07 3.73 -22.01
CA GLY A 105 18.20 2.83 -22.76
C GLY A 105 18.93 1.78 -23.61
N LYS A 106 20.19 2.02 -23.99
CA LYS A 106 21.01 1.10 -24.80
C LYS A 106 21.81 0.11 -23.97
N ARG A 107 21.96 0.36 -22.68
CA ARG A 107 22.69 -0.52 -21.76
C ARG A 107 21.91 -1.80 -21.51
N LYS A 108 22.58 -2.97 -21.50
CA LYS A 108 21.95 -4.27 -21.22
C LYS A 108 21.34 -4.27 -19.82
N ILE A 109 20.08 -4.70 -19.71
CA ILE A 109 19.33 -4.74 -18.44
C ILE A 109 19.97 -5.74 -17.46
N SER A 110 20.65 -6.77 -17.95
CA SER A 110 21.42 -7.72 -17.11
C SER A 110 22.50 -7.02 -16.24
N THR A 111 22.96 -5.83 -16.64
CA THR A 111 23.93 -5.02 -15.90
C THR A 111 23.30 -3.98 -14.97
N PHE A 112 21.96 -3.87 -14.95
CA PHE A 112 21.26 -2.96 -14.06
C PHE A 112 21.24 -3.51 -12.63
N SER A 113 21.30 -2.63 -11.63
CA SER A 113 21.02 -3.00 -10.25
C SER A 113 19.55 -3.44 -10.08
N LYS A 114 19.22 -4.10 -8.95
CA LYS A 114 17.83 -4.48 -8.64
C LYS A 114 16.91 -3.24 -8.70
N GLY A 115 17.33 -2.12 -8.10
CA GLY A 115 16.59 -0.86 -8.12
C GLY A 115 16.38 -0.30 -9.53
N MET A 116 17.43 -0.27 -10.37
CA MET A 116 17.32 0.18 -11.76
C MET A 116 16.36 -0.69 -12.58
N LYS A 117 16.32 -2.00 -12.35
CA LYS A 117 15.36 -2.91 -13.01
C LYS A 117 13.93 -2.58 -12.59
N LYS A 118 13.69 -2.35 -11.29
CA LYS A 118 12.38 -1.95 -10.79
C LYS A 118 11.93 -0.60 -11.34
N GLN A 119 12.83 0.38 -11.40
CA GLN A 119 12.57 1.68 -12.04
C GLN A 119 12.16 1.51 -13.52
N LEU A 120 12.90 0.71 -14.28
CA LEU A 120 12.57 0.43 -15.67
C LEU A 120 11.19 -0.21 -15.82
N LEU A 121 10.84 -1.18 -14.97
CA LEU A 121 9.53 -1.84 -15.02
C LEU A 121 8.38 -0.87 -14.71
N VAL A 122 8.55 0.04 -13.75
CA VAL A 122 7.59 1.10 -13.46
C VAL A 122 7.44 2.03 -14.66
N ILE A 123 8.56 2.47 -15.26
CA ILE A 123 8.53 3.32 -16.48
C ILE A 123 7.80 2.62 -17.62
N LEU A 124 8.09 1.34 -17.86
CA LEU A 124 7.41 0.55 -18.90
C LEU A 124 5.91 0.44 -18.59
N GLY A 125 5.54 0.08 -17.35
CA GLY A 125 4.16 -0.06 -16.95
C GLY A 125 3.35 1.23 -17.13
N ILE A 126 3.89 2.38 -16.74
CA ILE A 126 3.25 3.68 -16.95
C ILE A 126 3.12 3.98 -18.46
N SER A 127 4.15 3.64 -19.23
CA SER A 127 4.20 3.91 -20.68
C SER A 127 3.23 3.06 -21.48
N THR A 128 2.73 1.94 -20.97
CA THR A 128 1.69 1.13 -21.63
C THR A 128 0.38 1.88 -21.80
N GLY A 129 0.13 2.92 -20.97
CA GLY A 129 -1.12 3.67 -20.98
C GLY A 129 -2.31 2.91 -20.36
N THR A 130 -2.06 1.78 -19.69
CA THR A 130 -3.10 0.96 -19.07
C THR A 130 -3.78 1.67 -17.90
N LYS A 131 -5.04 1.33 -17.63
CA LYS A 131 -5.85 1.88 -16.54
C LYS A 131 -5.35 1.41 -15.17
N TYR A 132 -4.92 0.15 -15.06
CA TYR A 132 -4.44 -0.44 -13.82
C TYR A 132 -2.95 -0.80 -13.89
N LEU A 133 -2.24 -0.61 -12.78
CA LEU A 133 -0.84 -1.02 -12.63
C LEU A 133 -0.69 -1.86 -11.35
N PHE A 134 -0.46 -3.14 -11.50
CA PHE A 134 -0.21 -4.03 -10.37
C PHE A 134 1.28 -4.14 -10.08
N CYS A 135 1.70 -3.82 -8.85
CA CYS A 135 3.07 -3.78 -8.40
C CYS A 135 3.29 -4.78 -7.25
N ASP A 136 3.96 -5.90 -7.51
CA ASP A 136 4.28 -6.90 -6.49
C ASP A 136 5.67 -6.64 -5.93
N GLU A 137 5.77 -6.19 -4.67
CA GLU A 137 7.02 -5.83 -3.96
C GLU A 137 7.94 -4.89 -4.79
N THR A 138 7.35 -4.09 -5.68
CA THR A 138 8.10 -3.28 -6.66
C THR A 138 8.87 -2.14 -6.00
N PHE A 139 8.37 -1.62 -4.88
CA PHE A 139 8.97 -0.50 -4.15
C PHE A 139 10.07 -0.94 -3.19
N ASP A 140 10.15 -2.24 -2.87
CA ASP A 140 11.25 -2.79 -2.06
C ASP A 140 12.61 -2.55 -2.75
N GLY A 141 13.54 -1.92 -2.04
CA GLY A 141 14.87 -1.59 -2.54
C GLY A 141 14.95 -0.34 -3.43
N LEU A 142 13.88 0.43 -3.58
CA LEU A 142 13.96 1.80 -4.09
C LEU A 142 14.41 2.74 -2.96
N ASP A 143 15.33 3.63 -3.27
CA ASP A 143 15.72 4.68 -2.33
C ASP A 143 14.57 5.71 -2.11
N PRO A 144 14.60 6.49 -1.02
CA PRO A 144 13.53 7.44 -0.72
C PRO A 144 13.30 8.48 -1.81
N VAL A 145 14.34 8.91 -2.54
CA VAL A 145 14.22 9.90 -3.62
C VAL A 145 13.44 9.30 -4.80
N MET A 146 13.77 8.05 -5.13
CA MET A 146 13.08 7.32 -6.19
C MET A 146 11.61 7.03 -5.83
N ARG A 147 11.33 6.66 -4.59
CA ARG A 147 9.93 6.50 -4.12
C ARG A 147 9.14 7.78 -4.28
N GLN A 148 9.72 8.91 -3.89
CA GLN A 148 9.07 10.22 -4.04
C GLN A 148 8.85 10.59 -5.52
N ALA A 149 9.80 10.27 -6.40
CA ALA A 149 9.63 10.49 -7.84
C ALA A 149 8.47 9.67 -8.41
N VAL A 150 8.39 8.37 -8.05
CA VAL A 150 7.29 7.50 -8.50
C VAL A 150 5.94 7.98 -7.96
N LYS A 151 5.87 8.42 -6.69
CA LYS A 151 4.67 9.03 -6.10
C LYS A 151 4.20 10.24 -6.92
N SER A 152 5.11 11.15 -7.24
CA SER A 152 4.79 12.34 -8.03
C SER A 152 4.29 11.98 -9.44
N ILE A 153 4.84 10.94 -10.05
CA ILE A 153 4.39 10.43 -11.33
C ILE A 153 2.99 9.82 -11.21
N PHE A 154 2.74 8.98 -10.21
CA PHE A 154 1.42 8.39 -9.99
C PHE A 154 0.35 9.47 -9.78
N ALA A 155 0.63 10.47 -8.95
CA ALA A 155 -0.27 11.60 -8.76
C ALA A 155 -0.58 12.33 -10.07
N SER A 156 0.44 12.59 -10.90
CA SER A 156 0.27 13.20 -12.23
C SER A 156 -0.56 12.33 -13.17
N GLU A 157 -0.36 11.00 -13.14
CA GLU A 157 -1.15 10.05 -13.93
C GLU A 157 -2.62 10.06 -13.55
N ILE A 158 -2.89 9.94 -12.24
CA ILE A 158 -4.25 9.94 -11.68
C ILE A 158 -5.00 11.22 -12.04
N MET A 159 -4.30 12.36 -12.03
CA MET A 159 -4.89 13.65 -12.44
C MET A 159 -5.18 13.75 -13.94
N SER A 160 -4.35 13.13 -14.76
CA SER A 160 -4.41 13.29 -16.24
C SER A 160 -5.25 12.25 -16.95
N ARG A 161 -5.44 11.07 -16.36
CA ARG A 161 -6.18 9.94 -16.96
C ARG A 161 -6.76 9.01 -15.88
N GLU A 162 -7.56 8.06 -16.31
CA GLU A 162 -7.94 6.94 -15.44
C GLU A 162 -6.72 6.07 -15.20
N PHE A 163 -6.23 6.10 -13.96
CA PHE A 163 -5.07 5.33 -13.54
C PHE A 163 -5.21 4.93 -12.08
N THR A 164 -5.09 3.64 -11.81
CA THR A 164 -5.24 3.06 -10.47
C THR A 164 -4.09 2.08 -10.20
N PRO A 165 -3.02 2.50 -9.53
CA PRO A 165 -1.95 1.61 -9.12
C PRO A 165 -2.35 0.81 -7.87
N VAL A 166 -2.07 -0.49 -7.89
CA VAL A 166 -2.24 -1.43 -6.77
C VAL A 166 -0.87 -1.95 -6.37
N ILE A 167 -0.43 -1.63 -5.16
CA ILE A 167 0.94 -1.88 -4.69
C ILE A 167 0.91 -2.88 -3.55
N ALA A 168 1.44 -4.08 -3.76
CA ALA A 168 1.69 -5.02 -2.66
C ALA A 168 3.07 -4.79 -2.06
N SER A 169 3.13 -4.65 -0.74
CA SER A 169 4.37 -4.55 0.02
C SER A 169 4.21 -5.17 1.42
N HIS A 170 5.30 -5.61 2.01
CA HIS A 170 5.37 -5.97 3.42
C HIS A 170 5.87 -4.80 4.28
N ASN A 171 6.25 -3.68 3.69
CA ASN A 171 6.78 -2.50 4.36
C ASN A 171 5.72 -1.38 4.40
N LEU A 172 5.12 -1.18 5.58
CA LEU A 172 4.12 -0.16 5.83
C LEU A 172 4.59 1.26 5.49
N ARG A 173 5.85 1.59 5.80
CA ARG A 173 6.40 2.93 5.56
C ARG A 173 6.45 3.28 4.08
N GLU A 174 6.68 2.29 3.22
CA GLU A 174 6.67 2.51 1.77
C GLU A 174 5.27 2.87 1.26
N LEU A 175 4.25 2.20 1.78
CA LEU A 175 2.86 2.42 1.39
C LEU A 175 2.29 3.71 2.01
N GLU A 176 2.67 4.04 3.25
CA GLU A 176 2.21 5.26 3.94
C GLU A 176 2.48 6.54 3.15
N ASP A 177 3.59 6.57 2.45
CA ASP A 177 3.99 7.73 1.66
C ASP A 177 3.29 7.82 0.29
N ILE A 178 2.72 6.72 -0.21
CA ILE A 178 2.28 6.61 -1.60
C ILE A 178 0.78 6.37 -1.71
N CYS A 179 0.19 5.55 -0.81
CA CYS A 179 -1.17 5.07 -0.94
C CYS A 179 -2.21 6.00 -0.33
N ASP A 180 -3.38 6.00 -0.95
CA ASP A 180 -4.59 6.67 -0.45
C ASP A 180 -5.44 5.69 0.35
N HIS A 181 -5.53 4.44 -0.10
CA HIS A 181 -6.31 3.36 0.49
C HIS A 181 -5.43 2.15 0.79
N ILE A 182 -5.73 1.44 1.87
CA ILE A 182 -4.93 0.28 2.31
C ILE A 182 -5.83 -0.91 2.64
N GLY A 183 -5.43 -2.08 2.12
CA GLY A 183 -5.96 -3.39 2.51
C GLY A 183 -4.91 -4.20 3.27
N LEU A 184 -5.26 -4.67 4.49
CA LEU A 184 -4.40 -5.57 5.27
C LEU A 184 -4.76 -7.02 5.01
N LEU A 185 -3.83 -7.75 4.41
CA LEU A 185 -3.94 -9.19 4.18
C LEU A 185 -3.19 -9.97 5.26
N HIS A 186 -3.89 -10.88 5.93
CA HIS A 186 -3.31 -11.77 6.94
C HIS A 186 -3.81 -13.20 6.76
N GLN A 187 -2.89 -14.17 6.70
CA GLN A 187 -3.22 -15.61 6.53
C GLN A 187 -4.21 -15.90 5.40
N GLY A 188 -4.11 -15.13 4.32
CA GLY A 188 -4.96 -15.26 3.13
C GLY A 188 -6.31 -14.54 3.19
N GLY A 189 -6.68 -13.92 4.29
CA GLY A 189 -7.90 -13.12 4.45
C GLY A 189 -7.62 -11.62 4.55
N ILE A 190 -8.57 -10.79 4.16
CA ILE A 190 -8.53 -9.34 4.40
C ILE A 190 -9.03 -9.07 5.82
N LEU A 191 -8.19 -8.45 6.66
CA LEU A 191 -8.55 -8.02 8.01
C LEU A 191 -9.23 -6.65 8.01
N LEU A 192 -8.73 -5.74 7.18
CA LEU A 192 -9.31 -4.41 7.00
C LEU A 192 -9.01 -3.90 5.60
N SER A 193 -9.89 -3.03 5.11
CA SER A 193 -9.68 -2.23 3.91
C SER A 193 -10.28 -0.86 4.16
N ARG A 194 -9.44 0.20 4.19
CA ARG A 194 -9.85 1.55 4.59
C ARG A 194 -9.00 2.62 3.94
N ASP A 195 -9.58 3.79 3.82
CA ASP A 195 -8.89 5.03 3.49
C ASP A 195 -7.84 5.37 4.57
N LEU A 196 -6.65 5.78 4.15
CA LEU A 196 -5.51 6.02 5.03
C LEU A 196 -5.67 7.30 5.85
N GLU A 197 -6.20 8.36 5.25
CA GLU A 197 -6.44 9.63 5.95
C GLU A 197 -7.56 9.47 6.97
N ASP A 198 -8.62 8.72 6.63
CA ASP A 198 -9.72 8.41 7.55
C ASP A 198 -9.22 7.64 8.78
N MET A 199 -8.33 6.66 8.58
CA MET A 199 -7.69 5.95 9.68
C MET A 199 -6.87 6.89 10.58
N LYS A 200 -6.07 7.77 9.99
CA LYS A 200 -5.25 8.76 10.73
C LYS A 200 -6.11 9.80 11.44
N PHE A 201 -7.26 10.13 10.89
CA PHE A 201 -8.18 11.10 11.48
C PHE A 201 -8.94 10.56 12.69
N HIS A 202 -9.22 9.27 12.74
CA HIS A 202 -10.06 8.65 13.77
C HIS A 202 -9.28 7.85 14.82
N ILE A 203 -7.96 7.77 14.75
CA ILE A 203 -7.14 7.08 15.76
C ILE A 203 -6.05 8.02 16.24
N HIS A 204 -5.97 8.20 17.55
CA HIS A 204 -5.00 9.10 18.16
C HIS A 204 -4.24 8.44 19.30
N LYS A 205 -2.95 8.74 19.40
CA LYS A 205 -2.08 8.36 20.50
C LYS A 205 -1.84 9.57 21.38
N ILE A 206 -2.16 9.43 22.65
CA ILE A 206 -2.05 10.48 23.64
C ILE A 206 -1.16 10.02 24.77
N GLN A 207 -0.26 10.88 25.22
CA GLN A 207 0.44 10.68 26.47
C GLN A 207 -0.10 11.65 27.51
N CYS A 208 -0.36 11.14 28.73
CA CYS A 208 -0.82 11.98 29.83
C CYS A 208 -0.31 11.48 31.17
N VAL A 209 -0.33 12.36 32.19
CA VAL A 209 -0.07 12.02 33.58
C VAL A 209 -1.32 12.33 34.38
N LEU A 210 -1.92 11.28 34.95
CA LEU A 210 -3.08 11.36 35.84
C LEU A 210 -2.62 11.16 37.30
N THR A 211 -3.20 11.93 38.20
CA THR A 211 -2.85 11.89 39.63
C THR A 211 -3.48 10.73 40.39
N ASP A 212 -4.52 10.11 39.83
CA ASP A 212 -5.31 9.07 40.48
C ASP A 212 -5.62 7.93 39.47
N LYS A 213 -5.35 6.71 39.90
CA LYS A 213 -5.68 5.50 39.14
C LYS A 213 -7.18 5.33 38.84
N LYS A 214 -8.06 5.87 39.71
CA LYS A 214 -9.49 5.83 39.47
C LYS A 214 -9.86 6.66 38.21
N LYS A 215 -9.23 7.82 38.02
CA LYS A 215 -9.43 8.66 36.83
C LYS A 215 -8.96 7.95 35.57
N GLU A 216 -7.91 7.15 35.64
CA GLU A 216 -7.45 6.32 34.53
C GLU A 216 -8.49 5.26 34.15
N GLU A 217 -9.05 4.55 35.12
CA GLU A 217 -10.09 3.54 34.87
C GLU A 217 -11.38 4.13 34.32
N GLU A 218 -11.77 5.31 34.80
CA GLU A 218 -12.89 6.07 34.26
C GLU A 218 -12.63 6.47 32.82
N LEU A 219 -11.46 7.03 32.53
CA LEU A 219 -11.06 7.46 31.20
C LEU A 219 -11.07 6.29 30.19
N LYS A 220 -10.59 5.11 30.61
CA LYS A 220 -10.63 3.88 29.78
C LYS A 220 -12.05 3.42 29.48
N LYS A 221 -13.03 3.73 30.31
CA LYS A 221 -14.44 3.41 30.07
C LYS A 221 -15.14 4.44 29.17
N GLU A 222 -14.68 5.68 29.22
CA GLU A 222 -15.24 6.78 28.44
C GLU A 222 -14.70 6.86 27.01
N LEU A 223 -13.50 6.33 26.76
CA LEU A 223 -12.84 6.28 25.47
C LEU A 223 -12.96 4.88 24.85
N GLU A 224 -13.04 4.82 23.52
CA GLU A 224 -12.85 3.57 22.79
C GLU A 224 -11.34 3.29 22.70
N VAL A 225 -10.79 2.69 23.76
CA VAL A 225 -9.35 2.45 23.90
C VAL A 225 -8.95 1.22 23.08
N LEU A 226 -8.02 1.40 22.18
CA LEU A 226 -7.41 0.33 21.38
C LEU A 226 -6.19 -0.27 22.14
N LYS A 227 -5.35 0.61 22.71
CA LYS A 227 -4.13 0.21 23.40
C LYS A 227 -3.82 1.12 24.61
N THR A 228 -3.26 0.53 25.66
CA THR A 228 -2.77 1.29 26.82
C THR A 228 -1.38 0.79 27.21
N GLU A 229 -0.47 1.72 27.42
CA GLU A 229 0.90 1.44 27.87
C GLU A 229 1.28 2.39 29.00
N HIS A 230 2.15 1.93 29.91
CA HIS A 230 2.72 2.75 30.97
C HIS A 230 4.23 2.89 30.79
N GLN A 231 4.72 4.10 30.84
CA GLN A 231 6.15 4.43 30.86
C GLN A 231 6.45 5.26 32.12
N GLY A 232 6.72 4.58 33.23
CA GLY A 232 6.83 5.24 34.54
C GLY A 232 5.48 5.85 34.98
N SER A 233 5.44 7.18 35.13
CA SER A 233 4.23 7.94 35.45
C SER A 233 3.40 8.36 34.23
N LEU A 234 3.95 8.18 33.04
CA LEU A 234 3.25 8.49 31.79
C LEU A 234 2.30 7.35 31.41
N LEU A 235 1.07 7.72 31.14
CA LEU A 235 0.05 6.87 30.54
C LEU A 235 -0.05 7.19 29.05
N LEU A 236 0.23 6.20 28.21
CA LEU A 236 0.03 6.27 26.76
C LEU A 236 -1.27 5.56 26.42
N ILE A 237 -2.17 6.24 25.76
CA ILE A 237 -3.45 5.71 25.30
C ILE A 237 -3.54 5.87 23.79
N THR A 238 -3.79 4.78 23.08
CA THR A 238 -4.25 4.81 21.69
C THR A 238 -5.75 4.59 21.70
N ALA A 239 -6.53 5.55 21.21
CA ALA A 239 -7.97 5.50 21.26
C ALA A 239 -8.59 5.92 19.92
N ARG A 240 -9.78 5.37 19.63
CA ARG A 240 -10.59 5.75 18.48
C ARG A 240 -11.53 6.91 18.85
N GLY A 241 -11.70 7.84 17.92
CA GLY A 241 -12.50 9.04 18.04
C GLY A 241 -11.77 10.26 17.47
N THR A 242 -12.44 11.38 17.37
CA THR A 242 -11.82 12.62 16.93
C THR A 242 -10.86 13.16 18.00
N ARG A 243 -9.78 13.81 17.55
CA ARG A 243 -8.81 14.46 18.46
C ARG A 243 -9.50 15.34 19.50
N ARG A 244 -10.53 16.08 19.09
CA ARG A 244 -11.25 17.00 19.96
C ARG A 244 -11.99 16.26 21.08
N GLU A 245 -12.77 15.25 20.76
CA GLU A 245 -13.53 14.45 21.72
C GLU A 245 -12.62 13.77 22.75
N ILE A 246 -11.53 13.17 22.27
CA ILE A 246 -10.56 12.51 23.14
C ILE A 246 -9.91 13.50 24.10
N MET A 247 -9.46 14.65 23.58
CA MET A 247 -8.82 15.69 24.40
C MET A 247 -9.78 16.31 25.42
N GLU A 248 -11.05 16.56 25.07
CA GLU A 248 -12.06 17.06 25.99
C GLU A 248 -12.27 16.09 27.18
N LYS A 249 -12.36 14.79 26.93
CA LYS A 249 -12.51 13.75 27.98
C LYS A 249 -11.28 13.67 28.87
N ILE A 250 -10.07 13.73 28.32
CA ILE A 250 -8.82 13.69 29.10
C ILE A 250 -8.69 14.95 29.96
N GLN A 251 -8.95 16.14 29.40
CA GLN A 251 -8.88 17.40 30.13
C GLN A 251 -9.88 17.48 31.28
N ALA A 252 -11.06 16.87 31.15
CA ALA A 252 -12.04 16.79 32.23
C ALA A 252 -11.52 16.02 33.46
N LYS A 253 -10.50 15.16 33.31
CA LYS A 253 -9.84 14.47 34.43
C LYS A 253 -8.73 15.29 35.10
N ASN A 254 -8.46 16.52 34.65
CA ASN A 254 -7.40 17.41 35.14
C ASN A 254 -6.02 16.73 35.16
N PRO A 255 -5.46 16.35 34.02
CA PRO A 255 -4.12 15.75 33.95
C PRO A 255 -3.05 16.78 34.32
N LEU A 256 -1.94 16.33 34.94
CA LEU A 256 -0.76 17.17 35.16
C LEU A 256 -0.06 17.53 33.87
N PHE A 257 -0.15 16.64 32.89
CA PHE A 257 0.42 16.77 31.57
C PHE A 257 -0.44 16.01 30.56
N CYS A 258 -0.60 16.56 29.36
CA CYS A 258 -1.29 15.88 28.25
C CYS A 258 -0.79 16.39 26.90
N GLU A 259 -0.42 15.48 26.02
CA GLU A 259 0.05 15.77 24.67
C GLU A 259 -0.43 14.70 23.70
N VAL A 260 -0.77 15.12 22.47
CA VAL A 260 -1.07 14.20 21.38
C VAL A 260 0.22 13.88 20.64
N LEU A 261 0.54 12.61 20.54
CA LEU A 261 1.72 12.12 19.82
C LEU A 261 1.38 11.82 18.35
N PRO A 262 2.34 12.00 17.43
CA PRO A 262 2.19 11.47 16.08
C PRO A 262 2.05 9.94 16.14
N LEU A 263 1.13 9.41 15.32
CA LEU A 263 0.88 7.98 15.21
C LEU A 263 1.32 7.51 13.84
N THR A 264 2.18 6.51 13.80
CA THR A 264 2.60 5.88 12.54
C THR A 264 1.53 4.91 12.04
N LEU A 265 1.53 4.65 10.75
CA LEU A 265 0.63 3.65 10.16
C LEU A 265 0.86 2.27 10.79
N GLU A 266 2.10 1.92 11.12
CA GLU A 266 2.45 0.69 11.80
C GLU A 266 1.76 0.57 13.18
N GLU A 267 1.76 1.64 13.97
CA GLU A 267 1.08 1.68 15.28
C GLU A 267 -0.44 1.59 15.14
N ILE A 268 -1.01 2.22 14.10
CA ILE A 268 -2.44 2.11 13.79
C ILE A 268 -2.80 0.65 13.46
N PHE A 269 -2.02 0.02 12.57
CA PHE A 269 -2.24 -1.38 12.18
C PHE A 269 -2.12 -2.34 13.36
N ILE A 270 -1.09 -2.17 14.19
CA ILE A 270 -0.91 -2.96 15.42
C ILE A 270 -2.15 -2.83 16.29
N SER A 271 -2.62 -1.61 16.52
CA SER A 271 -3.78 -1.36 17.38
C SER A 271 -5.08 -1.97 16.82
N GLU A 272 -5.31 -1.85 15.51
CA GLU A 272 -6.49 -2.43 14.84
C GLU A 272 -6.47 -3.96 14.82
N THR A 273 -5.29 -4.58 14.63
CA THR A 273 -5.16 -6.03 14.60
C THR A 273 -5.25 -6.66 15.99
N GLU A 274 -4.77 -6.00 17.04
CA GLU A 274 -4.93 -6.44 18.44
C GLU A 274 -6.41 -6.48 18.83
N VAL A 275 -7.20 -5.48 18.43
CA VAL A 275 -8.66 -5.46 18.65
C VAL A 275 -9.36 -6.61 17.90
N ALA A 276 -8.88 -6.97 16.71
CA ALA A 276 -9.38 -8.09 15.94
C ALA A 276 -8.98 -9.48 16.53
N GLY A 277 -8.24 -9.50 17.63
CA GLY A 277 -7.83 -10.72 18.33
C GLY A 277 -6.58 -11.40 17.76
N TYR A 278 -5.77 -10.68 16.98
CA TYR A 278 -4.52 -11.19 16.44
C TYR A 278 -3.32 -10.74 17.27
N GLU A 279 -2.49 -11.69 17.73
CA GLU A 279 -1.24 -11.36 18.42
C GLU A 279 -0.22 -10.81 17.40
N VAL A 280 0.08 -9.54 17.53
CA VAL A 280 0.97 -8.77 16.63
C VAL A 280 2.39 -9.33 16.53
N LYS A 281 2.86 -10.06 17.55
CA LYS A 281 4.20 -10.68 17.55
C LYS A 281 4.47 -11.59 16.36
N ASN A 282 3.43 -12.04 15.65
CA ASN A 282 3.51 -12.96 14.51
C ASN A 282 3.27 -12.28 13.15
N LEU A 283 3.01 -10.96 13.10
CA LEU A 283 2.65 -10.27 11.86
C LEU A 283 3.86 -9.79 11.05
N PHE A 284 5.02 -9.61 11.70
CA PHE A 284 6.20 -8.99 11.09
C PHE A 284 7.51 -9.80 11.25
N GLN A 285 7.39 -11.11 11.61
CA GLN A 285 8.51 -12.05 11.59
C GLN A 285 8.68 -12.75 10.26
#